data_91fcc72bc42981f03ae5f96ac879e826
#
_entry.id   91fcc72bc42981f03ae5f96ac879e826
#
_cell.length_a   1.000
_cell.length_b   1.000
_cell.length_c   1.000
_cell.angle_alpha   90.00
_cell.angle_beta   90.00
_cell.angle_gamma   90.00
#
_symmetry.space_group_name_H-M   'P 1'
#
loop_
_entity.id
_entity.type
_entity.pdbx_description
1 polymer ?
#
loop_
_entity_poly.entity_id
_entity_poly.type
_entity_poly.pdbx_seq_one_letter_code
_entity_poly.pdbx_strand_id
1 'polypeptide(L)'
;MKFDKVLSIIDNSALSKKEITVLFVWYHINILGNDDIDAKTINQYFIDAALPPHNVTRLKSHLKDNKSYVKNGKLNCYKLSRTAQKELSEKYSSYFEEAPKCFTEKVNIYAIPFLTEDDINNAYQMAEMYVTLHCLENSVRKFIETTLSESLGEKWWDGVKTNELERKLAERKSKEQKQKWLSTRGAASPLYYLDWGDLVKIIRKREELFSNHMFNLKFIELRLEELENTRNIIAHNGILPDSTEFDRVKLYISDWCKQMQP
;
A
#
# COMPACT_ATOMS: atom_id res chain seq x y z
N MET A 1 7.88 17.36 -7.40
CA MET A 1 6.48 17.63 -7.81
C MET A 1 6.01 16.60 -8.82
N LYS A 2 4.73 16.63 -9.31
CA LYS A 2 4.21 15.52 -10.16
C LYS A 2 4.97 15.37 -11.49
N PHE A 3 5.41 16.46 -12.11
CA PHE A 3 6.15 16.40 -13.38
C PHE A 3 7.57 15.86 -13.21
N ASP A 4 8.24 16.13 -12.11
CA ASP A 4 9.58 15.58 -11.81
C ASP A 4 9.58 14.05 -11.75
N LYS A 5 8.44 13.44 -11.34
CA LYS A 5 8.27 11.98 -11.39
C LYS A 5 8.19 11.47 -12.83
N VAL A 6 7.60 12.22 -13.75
CA VAL A 6 7.62 11.88 -15.18
C VAL A 6 9.03 11.93 -15.74
N LEU A 7 9.80 12.98 -15.40
CA LEU A 7 11.20 13.10 -15.80
C LEU A 7 12.02 11.91 -15.26
N SER A 8 11.85 11.56 -14.00
CA SER A 8 12.52 10.39 -13.41
C SER A 8 12.17 9.07 -14.13
N ILE A 9 10.94 8.88 -14.61
CA ILE A 9 10.56 7.72 -15.41
C ILE A 9 11.31 7.72 -16.75
N ILE A 10 11.39 8.88 -17.40
CA ILE A 10 12.09 9.04 -18.70
C ILE A 10 13.58 8.76 -18.55
N ASP A 11 14.21 9.31 -17.50
CA ASP A 11 15.65 9.19 -17.25
C ASP A 11 16.06 7.75 -16.89
N ASN A 12 15.22 7.05 -16.14
CA ASN A 12 15.49 5.68 -15.68
C ASN A 12 15.03 4.58 -16.66
N SER A 13 14.34 4.96 -17.74
CA SER A 13 13.81 4.01 -18.72
C SER A 13 14.27 4.39 -20.13
N ALA A 14 14.79 3.45 -20.89
CA ALA A 14 15.19 3.69 -22.28
C ALA A 14 13.95 3.81 -23.20
N LEU A 15 13.11 4.83 -22.97
CA LEU A 15 11.87 5.03 -23.70
C LEU A 15 12.13 5.67 -25.09
N SER A 16 11.50 5.11 -26.11
CA SER A 16 11.44 5.75 -27.42
C SER A 16 10.60 7.03 -27.37
N LYS A 17 10.83 7.92 -28.31
CA LYS A 17 10.04 9.17 -28.44
C LYS A 17 8.54 8.92 -28.54
N LYS A 18 8.11 7.80 -29.11
CA LYS A 18 6.69 7.40 -29.16
C LYS A 18 6.17 7.01 -27.78
N GLU A 19 6.91 6.26 -27.01
CA GLU A 19 6.53 5.86 -25.66
C GLU A 19 6.47 7.07 -24.72
N ILE A 20 7.41 8.00 -24.83
CA ILE A 20 7.38 9.28 -24.10
C ILE A 20 6.11 10.09 -24.47
N THR A 21 5.71 10.09 -25.74
CA THR A 21 4.46 10.74 -26.17
C THR A 21 3.24 10.12 -25.47
N VAL A 22 3.18 8.79 -25.43
CA VAL A 22 2.08 8.07 -24.78
C VAL A 22 2.09 8.32 -23.25
N LEU A 23 3.26 8.35 -22.63
CA LEU A 23 3.44 8.68 -21.21
C LEU A 23 2.95 10.10 -20.89
N PHE A 24 3.27 11.11 -21.70
CA PHE A 24 2.77 12.47 -21.49
C PHE A 24 1.24 12.58 -21.65
N VAL A 25 0.66 11.86 -22.60
CA VAL A 25 -0.80 11.80 -22.75
C VAL A 25 -1.44 11.15 -21.53
N TRP A 26 -0.88 10.04 -21.05
CA TRP A 26 -1.36 9.36 -19.84
C TRP A 26 -1.23 10.27 -18.60
N TYR A 27 -0.10 10.95 -18.43
CA TYR A 27 0.13 11.90 -17.35
C TYR A 27 -0.89 13.03 -17.35
N HIS A 28 -1.15 13.62 -18.51
CA HIS A 28 -2.11 14.71 -18.68
C HIS A 28 -3.53 14.30 -18.27
N ILE A 29 -3.95 13.12 -18.66
CA ILE A 29 -5.30 12.62 -18.42
C ILE A 29 -5.45 12.06 -16.98
N ASN A 30 -4.56 11.16 -16.58
CA ASN A 30 -4.76 10.40 -15.33
C ASN A 30 -4.18 11.08 -14.08
N ILE A 31 -3.13 11.89 -14.22
CA ILE A 31 -2.46 12.52 -13.08
C ILE A 31 -2.89 13.98 -12.91
N LEU A 32 -3.11 14.70 -14.02
CA LEU A 32 -3.60 16.07 -13.98
C LEU A 32 -5.12 16.18 -14.04
N GLY A 33 -5.83 15.09 -14.38
CA GLY A 33 -7.29 15.03 -14.39
C GLY A 33 -7.95 15.74 -15.58
N ASN A 34 -7.25 15.90 -16.71
CA ASN A 34 -7.81 16.49 -17.91
C ASN A 34 -8.53 15.44 -18.77
N ASP A 35 -9.55 15.84 -19.51
CA ASP A 35 -10.35 14.92 -20.32
C ASP A 35 -9.70 14.52 -21.65
N ASP A 36 -8.91 15.43 -22.22
CA ASP A 36 -8.29 15.29 -23.55
C ASP A 36 -7.01 16.11 -23.66
N ILE A 37 -6.22 15.85 -24.71
CA ILE A 37 -4.97 16.54 -25.01
C ILE A 37 -4.84 16.82 -26.51
N ASP A 38 -4.24 17.94 -26.86
CA ASP A 38 -3.88 18.28 -28.24
C ASP A 38 -2.37 18.15 -28.52
N ALA A 39 -2.00 18.21 -29.79
CA ALA A 39 -0.60 18.10 -30.21
C ALA A 39 0.30 19.25 -29.71
N LYS A 40 -0.28 20.43 -29.43
CA LYS A 40 0.47 21.59 -28.92
C LYS A 40 0.85 21.36 -27.47
N THR A 41 -0.07 20.91 -26.67
CA THR A 41 0.15 20.56 -25.25
C THR A 41 1.16 19.43 -25.09
N ILE A 42 1.07 18.40 -25.95
CA ILE A 42 2.09 17.32 -25.96
C ILE A 42 3.49 17.89 -26.24
N ASN A 43 3.62 18.74 -27.25
CA ASN A 43 4.91 19.37 -27.55
C ASN A 43 5.42 20.30 -26.46
N GLN A 44 4.53 20.94 -25.71
CA GLN A 44 4.92 21.71 -24.53
C GLN A 44 5.60 20.83 -23.48
N TYR A 45 5.05 19.63 -23.18
CA TYR A 45 5.71 18.69 -22.27
C TYR A 45 7.10 18.24 -22.78
N PHE A 46 7.29 18.06 -24.07
CA PHE A 46 8.63 17.78 -24.62
C PHE A 46 9.59 18.94 -24.37
N ILE A 47 9.14 20.18 -24.53
CA ILE A 47 9.95 21.38 -24.25
C ILE A 47 10.26 21.49 -22.76
N ASP A 48 9.26 21.30 -21.90
CA ASP A 48 9.40 21.35 -20.44
C ASP A 48 10.33 20.25 -19.89
N ALA A 49 10.41 19.12 -20.60
CA ALA A 49 11.32 18.00 -20.32
C ALA A 49 12.70 18.18 -20.97
N ALA A 50 13.01 19.32 -21.58
CA ALA A 50 14.22 19.55 -22.37
C ALA A 50 14.47 18.53 -23.50
N LEU A 51 13.40 17.94 -24.05
CA LEU A 51 13.44 16.95 -25.13
C LEU A 51 13.06 17.62 -26.47
N PRO A 52 13.60 17.14 -27.60
CA PRO A 52 13.26 17.66 -28.93
C PRO A 52 11.75 17.49 -29.22
N PRO A 53 10.98 18.55 -29.48
CA PRO A 53 9.57 18.42 -29.79
C PRO A 53 9.32 17.70 -31.10
N HIS A 54 8.08 17.26 -31.32
CA HIS A 54 7.66 16.69 -32.60
C HIS A 54 7.35 17.77 -33.63
N ASN A 55 7.51 17.42 -34.90
CA ASN A 55 6.83 18.16 -35.96
C ASN A 55 5.31 18.02 -35.77
N VAL A 56 4.59 19.14 -35.63
CA VAL A 56 3.16 19.17 -35.27
C VAL A 56 2.29 18.40 -36.27
N THR A 57 2.57 18.49 -37.55
CA THR A 57 1.81 17.79 -38.59
C THR A 57 1.97 16.28 -38.48
N ARG A 58 3.22 15.81 -38.29
CA ARG A 58 3.51 14.38 -38.08
C ARG A 58 2.93 13.84 -36.80
N LEU A 59 2.96 14.64 -35.72
CA LEU A 59 2.33 14.27 -34.44
C LEU A 59 0.82 14.12 -34.59
N LYS A 60 0.14 15.05 -35.24
CA LYS A 60 -1.31 14.96 -35.51
C LYS A 60 -1.67 13.71 -36.32
N SER A 61 -0.89 13.38 -37.35
CA SER A 61 -1.08 12.12 -38.11
C SER A 61 -0.89 10.91 -37.20
N HIS A 62 0.20 10.89 -36.42
CA HIS A 62 0.46 9.79 -35.48
C HIS A 62 -0.68 9.58 -34.46
N LEU A 63 -1.20 10.66 -33.87
CA LEU A 63 -2.31 10.58 -32.90
C LEU A 63 -3.63 10.10 -33.56
N LYS A 64 -3.82 10.43 -34.86
CA LYS A 64 -4.99 9.99 -35.62
C LYS A 64 -4.94 8.51 -36.00
N ASP A 65 -3.75 8.02 -36.37
CA ASP A 65 -3.59 6.72 -37.02
C ASP A 65 -3.20 5.59 -36.03
N ASN A 66 -2.79 5.95 -34.82
CA ASN A 66 -2.37 4.97 -33.81
C ASN A 66 -3.56 4.53 -32.92
N LYS A 67 -3.76 3.22 -32.81
CA LYS A 67 -4.83 2.57 -32.02
C LYS A 67 -4.78 2.87 -30.51
N SER A 68 -3.67 3.36 -29.99
CA SER A 68 -3.54 3.76 -28.59
C SER A 68 -4.32 5.05 -28.26
N TYR A 69 -4.76 5.80 -29.26
CA TYR A 69 -5.49 7.05 -29.09
C TYR A 69 -6.89 7.00 -29.68
N VAL A 70 -7.79 7.74 -29.06
CA VAL A 70 -9.20 7.90 -29.50
C VAL A 70 -9.53 9.39 -29.56
N LYS A 71 -10.25 9.84 -30.61
CA LYS A 71 -10.75 11.20 -30.68
C LYS A 71 -11.78 11.46 -29.60
N ASN A 72 -11.73 12.62 -28.96
CA ASN A 72 -12.63 13.00 -27.88
C ASN A 72 -13.66 14.08 -28.29
N GLY A 73 -14.31 13.92 -29.43
CA GLY A 73 -15.39 14.85 -29.85
C GLY A 73 -14.96 16.28 -30.20
N LYS A 74 -13.91 16.82 -29.58
CA LYS A 74 -13.32 18.12 -29.88
C LYS A 74 -12.35 18.03 -31.06
N LEU A 75 -12.25 19.10 -31.86
CA LEU A 75 -11.37 19.13 -33.02
C LEU A 75 -9.90 19.01 -32.60
N ASN A 76 -9.22 17.99 -33.15
CA ASN A 76 -7.81 17.69 -32.88
C ASN A 76 -7.45 17.36 -31.42
N CYS A 77 -8.40 16.98 -30.60
CA CYS A 77 -8.18 16.49 -29.25
C CYS A 77 -8.30 14.97 -29.18
N TYR A 78 -7.44 14.36 -28.36
CA TYR A 78 -7.29 12.91 -28.25
C TYR A 78 -7.26 12.48 -26.79
N LYS A 79 -7.70 11.25 -26.53
CA LYS A 79 -7.50 10.54 -25.26
C LYS A 79 -6.91 9.16 -25.53
N LEU A 80 -6.45 8.48 -24.50
CA LEU A 80 -5.99 7.11 -24.64
C LEU A 80 -7.17 6.15 -24.89
N SER A 81 -6.92 5.10 -25.67
CA SER A 81 -7.82 3.97 -25.73
C SER A 81 -7.89 3.28 -24.36
N ARG A 82 -9.00 2.58 -24.05
CA ARG A 82 -9.19 1.89 -22.77
C ARG A 82 -8.07 0.90 -22.44
N THR A 83 -7.58 0.18 -23.46
CA THR A 83 -6.48 -0.77 -23.30
C THR A 83 -5.17 -0.06 -22.96
N ALA A 84 -4.79 0.98 -23.74
CA ALA A 84 -3.58 1.74 -23.47
C ALA A 84 -3.61 2.45 -22.11
N GLN A 85 -4.77 2.94 -21.69
CA GLN A 85 -4.94 3.56 -20.38
C GLN A 85 -4.71 2.55 -19.25
N LYS A 86 -5.27 1.34 -19.36
CA LYS A 86 -5.08 0.28 -18.36
C LYS A 86 -3.62 -0.14 -18.25
N GLU A 87 -2.99 -0.47 -19.37
CA GLU A 87 -1.57 -0.88 -19.42
C GLU A 87 -0.63 0.16 -18.80
N LEU A 88 -0.84 1.45 -19.13
CA LEU A 88 0.00 2.53 -18.60
C LEU A 88 -0.28 2.80 -17.12
N SER A 89 -1.54 2.65 -16.67
CA SER A 89 -1.87 2.80 -15.27
C SER A 89 -1.24 1.68 -14.43
N GLU A 90 -1.29 0.43 -14.88
CA GLU A 90 -0.60 -0.69 -14.23
C GLU A 90 0.92 -0.47 -14.16
N LYS A 91 1.50 0.14 -15.20
CA LYS A 91 2.95 0.36 -15.29
C LYS A 91 3.43 1.57 -14.47
N TYR A 92 2.66 2.65 -14.41
CA TYR A 92 3.16 3.94 -13.92
C TYR A 92 2.41 4.52 -12.72
N SER A 93 1.23 4.03 -12.33
CA SER A 93 0.48 4.63 -11.22
C SER A 93 1.26 4.64 -9.91
N SER A 94 2.02 3.60 -9.63
CA SER A 94 2.83 3.50 -8.41
C SER A 94 3.86 4.63 -8.25
N TYR A 95 4.36 5.20 -9.34
CA TYR A 95 5.25 6.35 -9.29
C TYR A 95 4.57 7.63 -8.82
N PHE A 96 3.23 7.71 -8.97
CA PHE A 96 2.42 8.90 -8.65
C PHE A 96 1.57 8.70 -7.39
N GLU A 97 1.54 7.51 -6.81
CA GLU A 97 0.97 7.32 -5.50
C GLU A 97 1.70 8.25 -4.52
N GLU A 98 0.95 9.20 -3.98
CA GLU A 98 1.45 10.00 -2.87
C GLU A 98 1.60 9.02 -1.70
N ALA A 99 2.80 8.86 -1.19
CA ALA A 99 2.96 8.29 0.14
C ALA A 99 1.95 9.01 1.06
N PRO A 100 1.22 8.28 1.91
CA PRO A 100 0.23 8.89 2.80
C PRO A 100 0.87 10.14 3.41
N LYS A 101 0.18 11.28 3.41
CA LYS A 101 0.67 12.55 3.96
C LYS A 101 1.05 12.32 5.42
N CYS A 102 2.28 11.93 5.62
CA CYS A 102 2.85 11.67 6.91
C CYS A 102 3.41 13.00 7.39
N PHE A 103 2.77 13.60 8.37
CA PHE A 103 3.14 14.80 9.09
C PHE A 103 3.55 16.02 8.24
N THR A 104 2.90 17.14 8.46
CA THR A 104 3.16 18.43 7.76
C THR A 104 4.54 19.01 8.04
N GLU A 105 5.18 18.61 9.14
CA GLU A 105 6.54 18.98 9.49
C GLU A 105 7.43 17.74 9.59
N LYS A 106 8.43 17.65 8.71
CA LYS A 106 9.43 16.59 8.79
C LYS A 106 10.46 16.93 9.86
N VAL A 107 10.56 16.09 10.87
CA VAL A 107 11.68 16.13 11.81
C VAL A 107 12.98 15.87 11.04
N ASN A 108 14.00 16.70 11.25
CA ASN A 108 15.32 16.43 10.68
C ASN A 108 16.02 15.32 11.47
N ILE A 109 15.80 14.08 11.07
CA ILE A 109 16.39 12.91 11.74
C ILE A 109 17.91 12.86 11.63
N TYR A 110 18.51 13.51 10.61
CA TYR A 110 19.97 13.61 10.47
C TYR A 110 20.61 14.53 11.51
N ALA A 111 19.83 15.35 12.21
CA ALA A 111 20.32 16.19 13.30
C ALA A 111 20.25 15.50 14.68
N ILE A 112 19.78 14.27 14.77
CA ILE A 112 19.69 13.52 16.02
C ILE A 112 21.13 13.11 16.45
N PRO A 113 21.60 13.51 17.65
CA PRO A 113 22.95 13.19 18.10
C PRO A 113 23.19 11.68 18.18
N PHE A 114 24.43 11.29 17.95
CA PHE A 114 24.94 9.89 18.09
C PHE A 114 24.47 8.89 17.04
N LEU A 115 23.60 9.27 16.08
CA LEU A 115 23.21 8.39 14.97
C LEU A 115 24.20 8.54 13.82
N THR A 116 24.54 7.41 13.22
CA THR A 116 25.29 7.30 11.97
C THR A 116 24.34 7.30 10.77
N GLU A 117 24.87 7.45 9.56
CA GLU A 117 24.07 7.30 8.33
C GLU A 117 23.49 5.89 8.20
N ASP A 118 24.23 4.87 8.63
CA ASP A 118 23.76 3.48 8.63
C ASP A 118 22.59 3.27 9.60
N ASP A 119 22.62 3.91 10.78
CA ASP A 119 21.48 3.86 11.72
C ASP A 119 20.22 4.45 11.11
N ILE A 120 20.34 5.53 10.36
CA ILE A 120 19.23 6.19 9.69
C ILE A 120 18.69 5.30 8.53
N ASN A 121 19.59 4.71 7.75
CA ASN A 121 19.23 3.78 6.67
C ASN A 121 18.50 2.54 7.23
N ASN A 122 19.01 1.99 8.34
CA ASN A 122 18.37 0.88 9.05
C ASN A 122 16.97 1.27 9.55
N ALA A 123 16.81 2.48 10.08
CA ALA A 123 15.51 2.98 10.53
C ALA A 123 14.48 3.07 9.39
N TYR A 124 14.87 3.47 8.19
CA TYR A 124 13.99 3.46 7.01
C TYR A 124 13.58 2.03 6.60
N GLN A 125 14.51 1.08 6.62
CA GLN A 125 14.20 -0.32 6.34
C GLN A 125 13.26 -0.91 7.40
N MET A 126 13.50 -0.60 8.68
CA MET A 126 12.59 -0.96 9.78
C MET A 126 11.19 -0.37 9.58
N ALA A 127 11.09 0.87 9.13
CA ALA A 127 9.81 1.53 8.85
C ALA A 127 9.05 0.84 7.71
N GLU A 128 9.72 0.41 6.63
CA GLU A 128 9.11 -0.37 5.55
C GLU A 128 8.53 -1.70 6.07
N MET A 129 9.31 -2.41 6.87
CA MET A 129 8.88 -3.65 7.50
C MET A 129 7.71 -3.41 8.46
N TYR A 130 7.74 -2.35 9.25
CA TYR A 130 6.65 -1.97 10.15
C TYR A 130 5.34 -1.74 9.39
N VAL A 131 5.37 -0.95 8.31
CA VAL A 131 4.18 -0.68 7.48
C VAL A 131 3.59 -1.99 6.96
N THR A 132 4.45 -2.87 6.48
CA THR A 132 4.08 -4.17 5.91
C THR A 132 3.41 -5.07 6.95
N LEU A 133 4.03 -5.23 8.12
CA LEU A 133 3.49 -6.03 9.23
C LEU A 133 2.22 -5.41 9.83
N HIS A 134 2.17 -4.07 9.95
CA HIS A 134 0.98 -3.36 10.43
C HIS A 134 -0.22 -3.59 9.52
N CYS A 135 -0.03 -3.54 8.20
CA CYS A 135 -1.10 -3.82 7.24
C CYS A 135 -1.59 -5.27 7.34
N LEU A 136 -0.67 -6.23 7.46
CA LEU A 136 -1.04 -7.63 7.63
C LEU A 136 -1.81 -7.87 8.93
N GLU A 137 -1.30 -7.38 10.05
CA GLU A 137 -1.92 -7.53 11.37
C GLU A 137 -3.35 -6.96 11.39
N ASN A 138 -3.55 -5.78 10.80
CA ASN A 138 -4.87 -5.18 10.70
C ASN A 138 -5.79 -5.90 9.70
N SER A 139 -5.24 -6.45 8.62
CA SER A 139 -6.00 -7.30 7.69
C SER A 139 -6.52 -8.55 8.39
N VAL A 140 -5.68 -9.22 9.18
CA VAL A 140 -6.07 -10.39 10.00
C VAL A 140 -7.17 -10.01 11.02
N ARG A 141 -7.02 -8.89 11.74
CA ARG A 141 -8.05 -8.42 12.69
C ARG A 141 -9.39 -8.18 12.01
N LYS A 142 -9.37 -7.46 10.88
CA LYS A 142 -10.59 -7.18 10.11
C LYS A 142 -11.24 -8.46 9.60
N PHE A 143 -10.45 -9.39 9.08
CA PHE A 143 -10.95 -10.68 8.64
C PHE A 143 -11.64 -11.44 9.78
N ILE A 144 -11.01 -11.53 10.94
CA ILE A 144 -11.59 -12.18 12.12
C ILE A 144 -12.92 -11.50 12.51
N GLU A 145 -12.92 -10.17 12.61
CA GLU A 145 -14.10 -9.40 13.02
C GLU A 145 -15.26 -9.55 12.03
N THR A 146 -14.97 -9.46 10.73
CA THR A 146 -15.99 -9.64 9.69
C THR A 146 -16.58 -11.04 9.73
N THR A 147 -15.77 -12.09 9.72
CA THR A 147 -16.23 -13.49 9.74
C THR A 147 -17.07 -13.79 10.98
N LEU A 148 -16.63 -13.31 12.16
CA LEU A 148 -17.36 -13.54 13.40
C LEU A 148 -18.65 -12.73 13.49
N SER A 149 -18.65 -11.47 13.04
CA SER A 149 -19.84 -10.62 13.07
C SER A 149 -20.90 -11.09 12.06
N GLU A 150 -20.51 -11.56 10.90
CA GLU A 150 -21.43 -12.16 9.92
C GLU A 150 -22.06 -13.45 10.44
N SER A 151 -21.31 -14.27 11.15
CA SER A 151 -21.78 -15.57 11.63
C SER A 151 -22.51 -15.51 12.97
N LEU A 152 -22.11 -14.62 13.89
CA LEU A 152 -22.57 -14.55 15.28
C LEU A 152 -23.33 -13.25 15.61
N GLY A 153 -23.37 -12.29 14.68
CA GLY A 153 -24.01 -10.99 14.86
C GLY A 153 -23.23 -10.04 15.77
N GLU A 154 -23.88 -8.99 16.26
CA GLU A 154 -23.25 -7.91 17.04
C GLU A 154 -22.55 -8.37 18.32
N LYS A 155 -22.99 -9.48 18.90
CA LYS A 155 -22.43 -10.06 20.13
C LYS A 155 -21.36 -11.11 19.87
N TRP A 156 -20.72 -11.10 18.69
CA TRP A 156 -19.72 -12.09 18.30
C TRP A 156 -18.60 -12.29 19.34
N TRP A 157 -18.22 -11.22 20.06
CA TRP A 157 -17.19 -11.30 21.10
C TRP A 157 -17.55 -12.29 22.21
N ASP A 158 -18.81 -12.35 22.62
CA ASP A 158 -19.27 -13.32 23.65
C ASP A 158 -19.06 -14.78 23.20
N GLY A 159 -19.08 -15.04 21.90
CA GLY A 159 -18.84 -16.37 21.34
C GLY A 159 -17.38 -16.82 21.34
N VAL A 160 -16.44 -15.90 21.46
CA VAL A 160 -14.99 -16.19 21.37
C VAL A 160 -14.18 -15.81 22.59
N LYS A 161 -14.67 -14.91 23.45
CA LYS A 161 -13.98 -14.48 24.66
C LYS A 161 -13.65 -15.65 25.59
N THR A 162 -12.56 -15.53 26.31
CA THR A 162 -12.16 -16.39 27.41
C THR A 162 -11.83 -15.52 28.62
N ASN A 163 -11.78 -16.08 29.81
CA ASN A 163 -11.38 -15.34 31.02
C ASN A 163 -10.00 -14.70 30.87
N GLU A 164 -9.06 -15.39 30.17
CA GLU A 164 -7.72 -14.86 29.88
C GLU A 164 -7.78 -13.63 28.98
N LEU A 165 -8.53 -13.71 27.86
CA LEU A 165 -8.68 -12.60 26.92
C LEU A 165 -9.40 -11.41 27.56
N GLU A 166 -10.44 -11.64 28.34
CA GLU A 166 -11.14 -10.58 29.08
C GLU A 166 -10.24 -9.89 30.12
N ARG A 167 -9.42 -10.67 30.84
CA ARG A 167 -8.45 -10.12 31.80
C ARG A 167 -7.41 -9.23 31.06
N LYS A 168 -6.81 -9.70 29.96
CA LYS A 168 -5.86 -8.90 29.15
C LYS A 168 -6.50 -7.61 28.65
N LEU A 169 -7.73 -7.71 28.13
CA LEU A 169 -8.49 -6.55 27.64
C LEU A 169 -8.74 -5.53 28.76
N ALA A 170 -9.20 -5.98 29.92
CA ALA A 170 -9.49 -5.13 31.08
C ALA A 170 -8.22 -4.43 31.60
N GLU A 171 -7.11 -5.17 31.72
CA GLU A 171 -5.81 -4.63 32.15
C GLU A 171 -5.32 -3.53 31.20
N ARG A 172 -5.38 -3.76 29.88
CA ARG A 172 -4.93 -2.80 28.88
C ARG A 172 -5.81 -1.55 28.82
N LYS A 173 -7.14 -1.71 28.89
CA LYS A 173 -8.08 -0.59 28.99
C LYS A 173 -7.89 0.22 30.28
N SER A 174 -7.65 -0.46 31.41
CA SER A 174 -7.37 0.23 32.68
C SER A 174 -6.10 1.06 32.64
N LYS A 175 -5.04 0.55 31.97
CA LYS A 175 -3.80 1.33 31.78
C LYS A 175 -4.04 2.59 30.93
N GLU A 176 -4.82 2.47 29.84
CA GLU A 176 -5.16 3.61 28.97
C GLU A 176 -6.00 4.66 29.71
N GLN A 177 -6.97 4.24 30.52
CA GLN A 177 -7.78 5.16 31.32
C GLN A 177 -6.97 6.03 32.30
N LYS A 178 -5.82 5.53 32.76
CA LYS A 178 -4.90 6.30 33.62
C LYS A 178 -4.13 7.36 32.86
N GLN A 179 -4.05 7.26 31.52
CA GLN A 179 -3.27 8.13 30.64
C GLN A 179 -4.18 8.82 29.63
N LYS A 180 -5.15 9.59 30.13
CA LYS A 180 -6.23 10.20 29.33
C LYS A 180 -5.76 11.14 28.20
N TRP A 181 -4.52 11.58 28.24
CA TRP A 181 -3.89 12.45 27.21
C TRP A 181 -3.27 11.68 26.06
N LEU A 182 -3.17 10.35 26.14
CA LEU A 182 -2.66 9.50 25.07
C LEU A 182 -3.82 8.92 24.25
N SER A 183 -3.54 8.67 22.97
CA SER A 183 -4.46 7.96 22.10
C SER A 183 -4.66 6.51 22.57
N THR A 184 -5.88 6.02 22.50
CA THR A 184 -6.22 4.64 22.84
C THR A 184 -5.86 3.69 21.69
N ARG A 185 -5.59 2.43 22.01
CA ARG A 185 -5.24 1.40 21.01
C ARG A 185 -6.36 1.12 20.01
N GLY A 186 -7.59 1.23 20.41
CA GLY A 186 -8.71 1.02 19.52
C GLY A 186 -10.05 0.97 20.25
N ALA A 187 -10.84 2.02 20.10
CA ALA A 187 -12.13 2.10 20.76
C ALA A 187 -13.17 1.15 20.15
N ALA A 188 -13.01 0.73 18.89
CA ALA A 188 -14.06 0.07 18.12
C ALA A 188 -14.10 -1.46 18.29
N SER A 189 -12.95 -2.13 18.47
CA SER A 189 -12.91 -3.60 18.51
C SER A 189 -11.99 -4.13 19.62
N PRO A 190 -12.41 -5.17 20.35
CA PRO A 190 -11.57 -5.84 21.35
C PRO A 190 -10.30 -6.43 20.79
N LEU A 191 -10.25 -6.76 19.49
CA LEU A 191 -9.09 -7.36 18.83
C LEU A 191 -7.85 -6.47 18.86
N TYR A 192 -7.99 -5.15 18.91
CA TYR A 192 -6.85 -4.22 19.01
C TYR A 192 -6.12 -4.28 20.37
N TYR A 193 -6.73 -4.90 21.35
CA TYR A 193 -6.15 -5.14 22.69
C TYR A 193 -5.48 -6.53 22.78
N LEU A 194 -5.44 -7.31 21.71
CA LEU A 194 -4.92 -8.67 21.71
C LEU A 194 -3.57 -8.76 20.96
N ASP A 195 -2.78 -9.74 21.32
CA ASP A 195 -1.52 -10.08 20.66
C ASP A 195 -1.78 -11.05 19.50
N TRP A 196 -0.79 -11.25 18.63
CA TRP A 196 -0.92 -12.14 17.47
C TRP A 196 -1.32 -13.56 17.86
N GLY A 197 -0.66 -14.12 18.87
CA GLY A 197 -1.00 -15.44 19.38
C GLY A 197 -2.44 -15.55 19.92
N ASP A 198 -3.00 -14.46 20.42
CA ASP A 198 -4.41 -14.43 20.84
C ASP A 198 -5.37 -14.44 19.63
N LEU A 199 -5.00 -13.78 18.52
CA LEU A 199 -5.76 -13.82 17.26
C LEU A 199 -5.80 -15.25 16.70
N VAL A 200 -4.67 -15.95 16.71
CA VAL A 200 -4.59 -17.37 16.32
C VAL A 200 -5.50 -18.25 17.19
N LYS A 201 -5.49 -18.03 18.52
CA LYS A 201 -6.36 -18.77 19.45
C LYS A 201 -7.85 -18.55 19.15
N ILE A 202 -8.25 -17.34 18.76
CA ILE A 202 -9.64 -17.03 18.37
C ILE A 202 -10.03 -17.80 17.12
N ILE A 203 -9.18 -17.80 16.11
CA ILE A 203 -9.40 -18.55 14.86
C ILE A 203 -9.56 -20.03 15.16
N ARG A 204 -8.64 -20.63 15.95
CA ARG A 204 -8.71 -22.05 16.34
C ARG A 204 -9.99 -22.39 17.11
N LYS A 205 -10.43 -21.50 18.00
CA LYS A 205 -11.63 -21.72 18.81
C LYS A 205 -12.90 -21.82 17.97
N ARG A 206 -12.93 -21.21 16.79
CA ARG A 206 -14.07 -21.16 15.89
C ARG A 206 -13.68 -21.57 14.47
N GLU A 207 -12.82 -22.58 14.39
CA GLU A 207 -12.25 -23.07 13.10
C GLU A 207 -13.34 -23.34 12.05
N GLU A 208 -14.50 -23.82 12.49
CA GLU A 208 -15.64 -24.09 11.64
C GLU A 208 -16.17 -22.87 10.86
N LEU A 209 -16.03 -21.66 11.45
CA LEU A 209 -16.47 -20.42 10.80
C LEU A 209 -15.43 -19.89 9.79
N PHE A 210 -14.16 -20.18 10.02
CA PHE A 210 -13.05 -19.69 9.18
C PHE A 210 -12.71 -20.65 8.03
N SER A 211 -12.99 -21.92 8.15
CA SER A 211 -12.65 -22.94 7.14
C SER A 211 -13.29 -22.70 5.77
N ASN A 212 -14.42 -22.01 5.72
CA ASN A 212 -15.09 -21.64 4.47
C ASN A 212 -14.38 -20.51 3.70
N HIS A 213 -13.52 -19.75 4.37
CA HIS A 213 -12.84 -18.58 3.83
C HIS A 213 -11.33 -18.81 3.63
N MET A 214 -10.81 -19.93 4.11
CA MET A 214 -9.37 -20.22 4.09
C MET A 214 -9.12 -21.65 3.59
N PHE A 215 -8.25 -21.79 2.60
CA PHE A 215 -7.88 -23.10 2.07
C PHE A 215 -7.07 -23.96 3.06
N ASN A 216 -6.26 -23.32 3.90
CA ASN A 216 -5.42 -24.03 4.87
C ASN A 216 -5.20 -23.21 6.14
N LEU A 217 -6.03 -23.45 7.14
CA LEU A 217 -5.97 -22.74 8.41
C LEU A 217 -4.65 -22.95 9.16
N LYS A 218 -4.16 -24.20 9.24
CA LYS A 218 -2.89 -24.51 9.92
C LYS A 218 -1.70 -23.79 9.31
N PHE A 219 -1.70 -23.63 7.99
CA PHE A 219 -0.66 -22.88 7.29
C PHE A 219 -0.66 -21.40 7.70
N ILE A 220 -1.83 -20.79 7.78
CA ILE A 220 -1.96 -19.38 8.21
C ILE A 220 -1.57 -19.22 9.67
N GLU A 221 -2.00 -20.11 10.55
CA GLU A 221 -1.62 -20.09 11.98
C GLU A 221 -0.10 -20.11 12.14
N LEU A 222 0.58 -21.05 11.48
CA LEU A 222 2.04 -21.17 11.53
C LEU A 222 2.73 -19.87 11.08
N ARG A 223 2.24 -19.27 9.99
CA ARG A 223 2.78 -18.01 9.46
C ARG A 223 2.62 -16.85 10.42
N LEU A 224 1.47 -16.74 11.05
CA LEU A 224 1.22 -15.69 12.04
C LEU A 224 2.09 -15.88 13.30
N GLU A 225 2.26 -17.12 13.77
CA GLU A 225 3.14 -17.44 14.91
C GLU A 225 4.60 -17.10 14.61
N GLU A 226 5.12 -17.44 13.42
CA GLU A 226 6.49 -17.11 13.02
C GLU A 226 6.72 -15.59 12.91
N LEU A 227 5.76 -14.83 12.37
CA LEU A 227 5.86 -13.38 12.23
C LEU A 227 5.77 -12.62 13.56
N GLU A 228 5.25 -13.24 14.63
CA GLU A 228 5.14 -12.57 15.93
C GLU A 228 6.50 -12.11 16.45
N ASN A 229 7.54 -12.93 16.29
CA ASN A 229 8.91 -12.57 16.71
C ASN A 229 9.46 -11.39 15.91
N THR A 230 9.36 -11.44 14.59
CA THR A 230 9.81 -10.34 13.71
C THR A 230 9.06 -9.05 14.02
N ARG A 231 7.73 -9.13 14.19
CA ARG A 231 6.88 -7.99 14.58
C ARG A 231 7.34 -7.39 15.92
N ASN A 232 7.67 -8.22 16.89
CA ASN A 232 8.12 -7.74 18.21
C ASN A 232 9.49 -7.06 18.12
N ILE A 233 10.42 -7.56 17.33
CA ILE A 233 11.73 -6.92 17.08
C ILE A 233 11.50 -5.53 16.49
N ILE A 234 10.65 -5.41 15.46
CA ILE A 234 10.34 -4.15 14.80
C ILE A 234 9.63 -3.17 15.77
N ALA A 235 8.62 -3.64 16.52
CA ALA A 235 7.85 -2.79 17.41
C ALA A 235 8.64 -2.27 18.62
N HIS A 236 9.71 -2.95 18.99
CA HIS A 236 10.58 -2.59 20.13
C HIS A 236 11.93 -1.99 19.70
N ASN A 237 12.05 -1.56 18.45
CA ASN A 237 13.30 -0.97 17.90
C ASN A 237 14.52 -1.88 18.13
N GLY A 238 14.36 -3.16 17.85
CA GLY A 238 15.46 -4.13 17.92
C GLY A 238 16.47 -3.96 16.78
N ILE A 239 17.30 -4.95 16.59
CA ILE A 239 18.25 -4.99 15.47
C ILE A 239 17.47 -5.20 14.16
N LEU A 240 17.92 -4.54 13.08
CA LEU A 240 17.35 -4.74 11.76
C LEU A 240 17.37 -6.23 11.37
N PRO A 241 16.22 -6.84 11.04
CA PRO A 241 16.15 -8.19 10.51
C PRO A 241 17.00 -8.36 9.24
N ASP A 242 17.48 -9.56 8.98
CA ASP A 242 18.25 -9.85 7.78
C ASP A 242 17.35 -9.91 6.52
N SER A 243 17.98 -9.97 5.35
CA SER A 243 17.28 -10.03 4.06
C SER A 243 16.35 -11.26 3.94
N THR A 244 16.71 -12.37 4.58
CA THR A 244 15.91 -13.60 4.56
C THR A 244 14.60 -13.42 5.32
N GLU A 245 14.64 -12.69 6.44
CA GLU A 245 13.42 -12.35 7.20
C GLU A 245 12.53 -11.37 6.45
N PHE A 246 13.11 -10.39 5.73
CA PHE A 246 12.35 -9.51 4.82
C PHE A 246 11.63 -10.30 3.73
N ASP A 247 12.32 -11.23 3.09
CA ASP A 247 11.75 -12.05 2.02
C ASP A 247 10.65 -12.97 2.56
N ARG A 248 10.81 -13.49 3.78
CA ARG A 248 9.80 -14.29 4.47
C ARG A 248 8.53 -13.48 4.74
N VAL A 249 8.65 -12.25 5.23
CA VAL A 249 7.50 -11.36 5.44
C VAL A 249 6.76 -11.09 4.12
N LYS A 250 7.49 -10.78 3.05
CA LYS A 250 6.90 -10.57 1.71
C LYS A 250 6.16 -11.81 1.21
N LEU A 251 6.77 -12.98 1.37
CA LEU A 251 6.15 -14.26 0.99
C LEU A 251 4.85 -14.51 1.76
N TYR A 252 4.85 -14.31 3.08
CA TYR A 252 3.69 -14.57 3.92
C TYR A 252 2.53 -13.63 3.63
N ILE A 253 2.82 -12.37 3.30
CA ILE A 253 1.78 -11.44 2.82
C ILE A 253 1.22 -11.88 1.47
N SER A 254 2.08 -12.30 0.54
CA SER A 254 1.62 -12.85 -0.75
C SER A 254 0.73 -14.07 -0.54
N ASP A 255 1.11 -14.97 0.37
CA ASP A 255 0.32 -16.14 0.71
C ASP A 255 -1.03 -15.76 1.35
N TRP A 256 -1.03 -14.79 2.27
CA TRP A 256 -2.26 -14.24 2.85
C TRP A 256 -3.19 -13.67 1.78
N CYS A 257 -2.67 -12.82 0.91
CA CYS A 257 -3.46 -12.24 -0.18
C CYS A 257 -4.07 -13.29 -1.11
N LYS A 258 -3.33 -14.37 -1.42
CA LYS A 258 -3.84 -15.47 -2.25
C LYS A 258 -4.94 -16.29 -1.54
N GLN A 259 -4.82 -16.48 -0.23
CA GLN A 259 -5.81 -17.21 0.56
C GLN A 259 -7.13 -16.43 0.68
N MET A 260 -7.06 -15.09 0.69
CA MET A 260 -8.22 -14.21 0.87
C MET A 260 -8.86 -13.73 -0.44
N GLN A 261 -8.35 -14.15 -1.60
CA GLN A 261 -9.00 -13.88 -2.88
C GLN A 261 -10.23 -14.80 -3.03
N PRO A 262 -11.38 -14.20 -3.46
CA PRO A 262 -12.62 -14.97 -3.70
C PRO A 262 -12.49 -15.93 -4.87
#